data_1b5ae903e108425d44fa2f6acb6caaba
#
_entry.id   1b5ae903e108425d44fa2f6acb6caaba
#
_cell.length_a   1.000
_cell.length_b   1.000
_cell.length_c   1.000
_cell.angle_alpha   90.00
_cell.angle_beta   90.00
_cell.angle_gamma   90.00
#
_symmetry.space_group_name_H-M   'P 1'
#
loop_
_entity.id
_entity.type
_entity.pdbx_description
1 polymer ?
#
loop_
_entity_poly.entity_id
_entity_poly.type
_entity_poly.pdbx_seq_one_letter_code
_entity_poly.pdbx_strand_id
1 'polypeptide(L)'
;MSELFSTFLTTGAWAIIRAVLLLILAFVSAKIVKSLVNKALSRSKLGTAANSSQTATEGRGKTVDFLGRLMYLLVFLLFVPGIFDSLGLQEMSVPILNLLNTMWGYLPNVLAAVIVLWVGFFVAKLVRELLTPVFGKLKVNRLQEKAGLEVSDGAKLSNTLAYIVYVLILIPVVITALQVLDIQAVSAPAVKMLDVIFAFI
;
A
#
# COMPACT_ATOMS: atom_id res chain seq x y z
N MET A 1 -40.01 35.91 -23.31
CA MET A 1 -39.29 36.01 -22.02
C MET A 1 -39.81 34.99 -21.01
N SER A 2 -41.08 34.69 -20.95
CA SER A 2 -41.67 33.69 -20.05
C SER A 2 -41.20 32.26 -20.33
N GLU A 3 -41.03 31.88 -21.59
CA GLU A 3 -40.57 30.53 -21.96
C GLU A 3 -39.11 30.27 -21.63
N LEU A 4 -38.23 31.25 -21.82
CA LEU A 4 -36.83 31.16 -21.43
C LEU A 4 -36.68 31.05 -19.92
N PHE A 5 -37.49 31.76 -19.16
CA PHE A 5 -37.48 31.73 -17.70
C PHE A 5 -38.03 30.40 -17.16
N SER A 6 -39.07 29.83 -17.77
CA SER A 6 -39.60 28.52 -17.38
C SER A 6 -38.62 27.39 -17.74
N THR A 7 -37.96 27.44 -18.89
CA THR A 7 -36.96 26.48 -19.29
C THR A 7 -35.73 26.56 -18.40
N PHE A 8 -35.27 27.75 -18.01
CA PHE A 8 -34.18 27.95 -17.07
C PHE A 8 -34.49 27.41 -15.67
N LEU A 9 -35.69 27.66 -15.17
CA LEU A 9 -36.13 27.14 -13.87
C LEU A 9 -36.28 25.61 -13.87
N THR A 10 -36.85 25.02 -14.93
CA THR A 10 -37.03 23.57 -15.00
C THR A 10 -35.70 22.85 -15.19
N THR A 11 -34.81 23.34 -16.05
CA THR A 11 -33.51 22.74 -16.31
C THR A 11 -32.56 22.92 -15.12
N GLY A 12 -32.52 24.11 -14.51
CA GLY A 12 -31.70 24.42 -13.34
C GLY A 12 -32.18 23.67 -12.10
N ALA A 13 -33.50 23.65 -11.84
CA ALA A 13 -34.06 22.89 -10.72
C ALA A 13 -33.81 21.40 -10.85
N TRP A 14 -33.89 20.83 -12.06
CA TRP A 14 -33.61 19.43 -12.33
C TRP A 14 -32.14 19.09 -12.16
N ALA A 15 -31.22 19.99 -12.54
CA ALA A 15 -29.80 19.87 -12.31
C ALA A 15 -29.48 19.82 -10.81
N ILE A 16 -30.08 20.71 -10.02
CA ILE A 16 -29.89 20.72 -8.57
C ILE A 16 -30.44 19.46 -7.93
N ILE A 17 -31.60 18.98 -8.34
CA ILE A 17 -32.19 17.74 -7.81
C ILE A 17 -31.25 16.54 -8.09
N ARG A 18 -30.71 16.43 -9.33
CA ARG A 18 -29.75 15.42 -9.69
C ARG A 18 -28.47 15.49 -8.83
N ALA A 19 -27.92 16.69 -8.65
CA ALA A 19 -26.72 16.89 -7.84
C ALA A 19 -26.94 16.49 -6.38
N VAL A 20 -28.07 16.85 -5.77
CA VAL A 20 -28.44 16.47 -4.41
C VAL A 20 -28.62 14.96 -4.29
N LEU A 21 -29.27 14.33 -5.27
CA LEU A 21 -29.47 12.88 -5.28
C LEU A 21 -28.13 12.12 -5.40
N LEU A 22 -27.24 12.59 -6.27
CA LEU A 22 -25.87 12.05 -6.39
C LEU A 22 -25.06 12.26 -5.11
N LEU A 23 -25.21 13.40 -4.44
CA LEU A 23 -24.52 13.69 -3.19
C LEU A 23 -24.99 12.76 -2.06
N ILE A 24 -26.29 12.51 -1.96
CA ILE A 24 -26.85 11.53 -1.01
C ILE A 24 -26.33 10.13 -1.32
N LEU A 25 -26.35 9.73 -2.59
CA LEU A 25 -25.85 8.43 -3.04
C LEU A 25 -24.35 8.29 -2.77
N ALA A 26 -23.55 9.32 -3.00
CA ALA A 26 -22.12 9.37 -2.68
C ALA A 26 -21.90 9.16 -1.18
N PHE A 27 -22.63 9.85 -0.35
CA PHE A 27 -22.50 9.77 1.11
C PHE A 27 -22.89 8.38 1.63
N VAL A 28 -23.96 7.79 1.14
CA VAL A 28 -24.43 6.47 1.53
C VAL A 28 -23.44 5.39 1.08
N SER A 29 -23.03 5.41 -0.20
CA SER A 29 -22.08 4.42 -0.74
C SER A 29 -20.71 4.51 -0.06
N ALA A 30 -20.17 5.71 0.16
CA ALA A 30 -18.92 5.92 0.87
C ALA A 30 -18.98 5.40 2.32
N LYS A 31 -20.11 5.58 3.00
CA LYS A 31 -20.32 5.08 4.37
C LYS A 31 -20.41 3.55 4.40
N ILE A 32 -21.06 2.94 3.42
CA ILE A 32 -21.15 1.47 3.28
C ILE A 32 -19.75 0.90 3.04
N VAL A 33 -18.98 1.45 2.10
CA VAL A 33 -17.62 0.98 1.80
C VAL A 33 -16.70 1.13 3.00
N LYS A 34 -16.72 2.27 3.72
CA LYS A 34 -15.98 2.44 4.97
C LYS A 34 -16.31 1.33 5.99
N SER A 35 -17.58 1.01 6.16
CA SER A 35 -18.03 -0.04 7.08
C SER A 35 -17.55 -1.42 6.66
N LEU A 36 -17.61 -1.73 5.37
CA LEU A 36 -17.14 -3.00 4.82
C LEU A 36 -15.63 -3.16 4.98
N VAL A 37 -14.86 -2.12 4.66
CA VAL A 37 -13.39 -2.11 4.81
C VAL A 37 -12.99 -2.28 6.27
N ASN A 38 -13.59 -1.54 7.18
CA ASN A 38 -13.32 -1.69 8.61
C ASN A 38 -13.64 -3.11 9.10
N LYS A 39 -14.75 -3.70 8.64
CA LYS A 39 -15.16 -5.07 8.99
C LYS A 39 -14.25 -6.13 8.37
N ALA A 40 -13.80 -5.94 7.13
CA ALA A 40 -12.85 -6.84 6.46
C ALA A 40 -11.46 -6.81 7.12
N LEU A 41 -10.95 -5.61 7.42
CA LEU A 41 -9.66 -5.44 8.10
C LEU A 41 -9.67 -5.98 9.54
N SER A 42 -10.78 -5.82 10.26
CA SER A 42 -10.91 -6.36 11.61
C SER A 42 -10.98 -7.89 11.64
N ARG A 43 -11.44 -8.53 10.56
CA ARG A 43 -11.51 -10.00 10.42
C ARG A 43 -10.25 -10.64 9.85
N SER A 44 -9.41 -9.90 9.16
CA SER A 44 -8.17 -10.44 8.59
C SER A 44 -7.12 -10.70 9.70
N LYS A 45 -6.36 -11.80 9.55
CA LYS A 45 -5.28 -12.21 10.49
C LYS A 45 -4.12 -11.21 10.60
N LEU A 46 -4.08 -10.19 9.76
CA LEU A 46 -3.23 -9.00 9.97
C LEU A 46 -3.53 -8.35 11.32
N GLY A 47 -4.73 -8.62 11.84
CA GLY A 47 -5.15 -8.31 13.19
C GLY A 47 -4.54 -9.15 14.30
N THR A 48 -4.12 -10.37 14.08
CA THR A 48 -3.69 -11.30 15.15
C THR A 48 -2.17 -11.33 15.39
N ALA A 49 -1.35 -10.93 14.40
CA ALA A 49 0.10 -10.94 14.54
C ALA A 49 0.69 -9.83 15.46
N ALA A 50 -0.13 -8.87 15.89
CA ALA A 50 0.29 -7.75 16.74
C ALA A 50 -0.09 -7.91 18.23
N ASN A 51 -0.54 -9.11 18.65
CA ASN A 51 -1.00 -9.35 20.03
C ASN A 51 0.12 -9.57 21.06
N SER A 52 1.40 -9.37 20.70
CA SER A 52 2.53 -9.60 21.62
C SER A 52 3.06 -8.34 22.33
N SER A 53 2.42 -7.18 22.21
CA SER A 53 2.82 -5.98 22.95
C SER A 53 1.59 -5.17 23.36
N GLN A 54 1.40 -4.97 24.65
CA GLN A 54 0.26 -4.25 25.27
C GLN A 54 0.11 -2.78 24.83
N THR A 55 1.10 -2.21 24.15
CA THR A 55 1.10 -0.85 23.58
C THR A 55 0.55 -0.75 22.14
N ALA A 56 0.27 -1.89 21.49
CA ALA A 56 -0.14 -1.92 20.07
C ALA A 56 -1.65 -1.71 19.84
N THR A 57 -2.48 -1.73 20.88
CA THR A 57 -3.94 -1.69 20.77
C THR A 57 -4.46 -0.31 20.35
N GLU A 58 -3.84 0.78 20.83
CA GLU A 58 -4.23 2.15 20.44
C GLU A 58 -3.81 2.53 19.02
N GLY A 59 -2.63 2.10 18.59
CA GLY A 59 -2.14 2.37 17.23
C GLY A 59 -2.96 1.69 16.14
N ARG A 60 -3.51 0.53 16.45
CA ARG A 60 -4.24 -0.32 15.50
C ARG A 60 -5.64 0.17 15.17
N GLY A 61 -6.38 0.63 16.18
CA GLY A 61 -7.67 1.27 15.96
C GLY A 61 -7.53 2.50 15.05
N LYS A 62 -6.46 3.26 15.23
CA LYS A 62 -6.14 4.45 14.43
C LYS A 62 -5.81 4.09 12.98
N THR A 63 -5.05 3.02 12.72
CA THR A 63 -4.68 2.60 11.36
C THR A 63 -5.89 2.06 10.57
N VAL A 64 -6.72 1.24 11.20
CA VAL A 64 -7.94 0.70 10.56
C VAL A 64 -8.94 1.83 10.28
N ASP A 65 -9.11 2.76 11.23
CA ASP A 65 -10.00 3.92 11.03
C ASP A 65 -9.44 4.89 9.98
N PHE A 66 -8.12 5.08 9.92
CA PHE A 66 -7.46 5.86 8.86
C PHE A 66 -7.69 5.27 7.47
N LEU A 67 -7.49 3.94 7.30
CA LEU A 67 -7.78 3.26 6.03
C LEU A 67 -9.28 3.34 5.67
N GLY A 68 -10.15 3.19 6.65
CA GLY A 68 -11.58 3.36 6.45
C GLY A 68 -11.97 4.78 6.02
N ARG A 69 -11.29 5.80 6.56
CA ARG A 69 -11.47 7.21 6.15
C ARG A 69 -10.92 7.47 4.75
N LEU A 70 -9.76 6.91 4.43
CA LEU A 70 -9.20 6.98 3.07
C LEU A 70 -10.16 6.39 2.04
N MET A 71 -10.69 5.20 2.30
CA MET A 71 -11.65 4.54 1.40
C MET A 71 -12.96 5.32 1.29
N TYR A 72 -13.44 5.89 2.40
CA TYR A 72 -14.59 6.80 2.36
C TYR A 72 -14.35 7.98 1.43
N LEU A 73 -13.19 8.64 1.59
CA LEU A 73 -12.82 9.82 0.81
C LEU A 73 -12.65 9.47 -0.67
N LEU A 74 -12.06 8.33 -0.98
CA LEU A 74 -11.84 7.83 -2.33
C LEU A 74 -13.17 7.54 -3.03
N VAL A 75 -14.10 6.85 -2.37
CA VAL A 75 -15.43 6.57 -2.91
C VAL A 75 -16.22 7.86 -3.07
N PHE A 76 -16.15 8.77 -2.10
CA PHE A 76 -16.81 10.07 -2.21
C PHE A 76 -16.26 10.87 -3.40
N LEU A 77 -14.94 10.91 -3.57
CA LEU A 77 -14.26 11.59 -4.68
C LEU A 77 -14.71 11.07 -6.05
N LEU A 78 -15.06 9.79 -6.13
CA LEU A 78 -15.53 9.15 -7.38
C LEU A 78 -16.88 9.72 -7.86
N PHE A 79 -17.71 10.22 -6.94
CA PHE A 79 -19.00 10.83 -7.27
C PHE A 79 -18.90 12.34 -7.53
N VAL A 80 -17.84 13.03 -7.09
CA VAL A 80 -17.68 14.48 -7.21
C VAL A 80 -17.75 14.97 -8.66
N PRO A 81 -17.12 14.32 -9.67
CA PRO A 81 -17.26 14.72 -11.06
C PRO A 81 -18.71 14.71 -11.52
N GLY A 82 -19.46 13.66 -11.20
CA GLY A 82 -20.88 13.55 -11.57
C GLY A 82 -21.76 14.63 -10.93
N ILE A 83 -21.41 15.07 -9.72
CA ILE A 83 -22.08 16.19 -9.06
C ILE A 83 -21.80 17.49 -9.80
N PHE A 84 -20.54 17.77 -10.15
CA PHE A 84 -20.17 18.98 -10.92
C PHE A 84 -20.78 18.98 -12.32
N ASP A 85 -20.76 17.83 -13.00
CA ASP A 85 -21.40 17.69 -14.32
C ASP A 85 -22.92 17.95 -14.24
N SER A 86 -23.57 17.49 -13.18
CA SER A 86 -25.00 17.74 -12.95
C SER A 86 -25.33 19.22 -12.74
N LEU A 87 -24.37 19.98 -12.21
CA LEU A 87 -24.48 21.42 -11.99
C LEU A 87 -24.02 22.25 -13.20
N GLY A 88 -23.55 21.61 -14.29
CA GLY A 88 -23.01 22.29 -15.45
C GLY A 88 -21.59 22.82 -15.26
N LEU A 89 -20.89 22.39 -14.19
CA LEU A 89 -19.52 22.79 -13.85
C LEU A 89 -18.50 21.79 -14.38
N GLN A 90 -18.55 21.47 -15.68
CA GLN A 90 -17.70 20.45 -16.31
C GLN A 90 -16.22 20.79 -16.21
N GLU A 91 -15.85 22.07 -16.29
CA GLU A 91 -14.45 22.49 -16.15
C GLU A 91 -13.83 22.11 -14.80
N MET A 92 -14.63 22.03 -13.76
CA MET A 92 -14.19 21.61 -12.42
C MET A 92 -14.15 20.09 -12.26
N SER A 93 -14.88 19.33 -13.05
CA SER A 93 -14.89 17.87 -13.02
C SER A 93 -13.66 17.28 -13.71
N VAL A 94 -13.14 17.90 -14.77
CA VAL A 94 -12.01 17.41 -15.58
C VAL A 94 -10.74 17.13 -14.74
N PRO A 95 -10.25 18.02 -13.88
CA PRO A 95 -9.08 17.74 -13.05
C PRO A 95 -9.26 16.53 -12.14
N ILE A 96 -10.47 16.36 -11.59
CA ILE A 96 -10.78 15.24 -10.70
C ILE A 96 -10.87 13.93 -11.48
N LEU A 97 -11.46 13.94 -12.66
CA LEU A 97 -11.48 12.78 -13.57
C LEU A 97 -10.07 12.36 -13.97
N ASN A 98 -9.20 13.30 -14.29
CA ASN A 98 -7.81 13.02 -14.61
C ASN A 98 -7.07 12.37 -13.43
N LEU A 99 -7.30 12.86 -12.22
CA LEU A 99 -6.74 12.28 -10.99
C LEU A 99 -7.25 10.86 -10.78
N LEU A 100 -8.55 10.63 -10.93
CA LEU A 100 -9.14 9.30 -10.84
C LEU A 100 -8.60 8.33 -11.91
N ASN A 101 -8.52 8.78 -13.15
CA ASN A 101 -7.94 7.98 -14.25
C ASN A 101 -6.48 7.61 -13.97
N THR A 102 -5.70 8.55 -13.45
CA THR A 102 -4.32 8.29 -13.04
C THR A 102 -4.27 7.24 -11.93
N MET A 103 -5.11 7.35 -10.91
CA MET A 103 -5.19 6.35 -9.83
C MET A 103 -5.58 4.96 -10.37
N TRP A 104 -6.54 4.88 -11.28
CA TRP A 104 -6.91 3.61 -11.93
C TRP A 104 -5.77 3.03 -12.77
N GLY A 105 -4.99 3.89 -13.44
CA GLY A 105 -3.79 3.50 -14.19
C GLY A 105 -2.72 2.86 -13.32
N TYR A 106 -2.59 3.27 -12.04
CA TYR A 106 -1.64 2.66 -11.10
C TYR A 106 -2.09 1.32 -10.54
N LEU A 107 -3.38 0.97 -10.61
CA LEU A 107 -3.91 -0.24 -10.00
C LEU A 107 -3.24 -1.54 -10.50
N PRO A 108 -3.03 -1.74 -11.83
CA PRO A 108 -2.28 -2.88 -12.33
C PRO A 108 -0.84 -2.92 -11.81
N ASN A 109 -0.17 -1.77 -11.74
CA ASN A 109 1.19 -1.66 -11.23
C ASN A 109 1.29 -2.04 -9.75
N VAL A 110 0.33 -1.62 -8.94
CA VAL A 110 0.24 -2.01 -7.52
C VAL A 110 0.08 -3.52 -7.37
N LEU A 111 -0.80 -4.14 -8.17
CA LEU A 111 -0.98 -5.60 -8.14
C LEU A 111 0.30 -6.33 -8.56
N ALA A 112 0.96 -5.86 -9.62
CA ALA A 112 2.22 -6.42 -10.09
C ALA A 112 3.34 -6.27 -9.03
N ALA A 113 3.46 -5.12 -8.39
CA ALA A 113 4.43 -4.88 -7.32
C ALA A 113 4.19 -5.78 -6.11
N VAL A 114 2.93 -6.00 -5.72
CA VAL A 114 2.58 -6.94 -4.64
C VAL A 114 2.99 -8.37 -4.98
N ILE A 115 2.81 -8.81 -6.24
CA ILE A 115 3.25 -10.12 -6.70
C ILE A 115 4.78 -10.23 -6.64
N VAL A 116 5.51 -9.21 -7.12
CA VAL A 116 6.98 -9.17 -7.07
C VAL A 116 7.48 -9.25 -5.62
N LEU A 117 6.90 -8.48 -4.71
CA LEU A 117 7.24 -8.52 -3.29
C LEU A 117 6.96 -9.91 -2.68
N TRP A 118 5.81 -10.49 -2.98
CA TRP A 118 5.42 -11.79 -2.43
C TRP A 118 6.36 -12.91 -2.89
N VAL A 119 6.66 -12.97 -4.19
CA VAL A 119 7.59 -13.94 -4.77
C VAL A 119 9.02 -13.72 -4.24
N GLY A 120 9.47 -12.47 -4.24
CA GLY A 120 10.82 -12.11 -3.75
C GLY A 120 11.01 -12.42 -2.27
N PHE A 121 10.02 -12.16 -1.43
CA PHE A 121 10.02 -12.52 -0.02
C PHE A 121 10.11 -14.04 0.19
N PHE A 122 9.36 -14.79 -0.62
CA PHE A 122 9.38 -16.25 -0.58
C PHE A 122 10.75 -16.80 -0.98
N VAL A 123 11.33 -16.30 -2.07
CA VAL A 123 12.67 -16.71 -2.55
C VAL A 123 13.74 -16.35 -1.51
N ALA A 124 13.75 -15.13 -1.01
CA ALA A 124 14.70 -14.69 0.02
C ALA A 124 14.62 -15.56 1.28
N LYS A 125 13.42 -15.95 1.70
CA LYS A 125 13.20 -16.83 2.84
C LYS A 125 13.75 -18.24 2.58
N LEU A 126 13.48 -18.80 1.40
CA LEU A 126 14.03 -20.11 1.02
C LEU A 126 15.57 -20.12 1.03
N VAL A 127 16.19 -19.08 0.45
CA VAL A 127 17.65 -18.95 0.45
C VAL A 127 18.19 -18.89 1.87
N ARG A 128 17.59 -18.12 2.76
CA ARG A 128 17.96 -18.06 4.18
C ARG A 128 17.86 -19.42 4.86
N GLU A 129 16.77 -20.17 4.65
CA GLU A 129 16.55 -21.49 5.23
C GLU A 129 17.57 -22.52 4.75
N LEU A 130 18.00 -22.43 3.49
CA LEU A 130 19.04 -23.29 2.91
C LEU A 130 20.44 -22.91 3.41
N LEU A 131 20.75 -21.62 3.55
CA LEU A 131 22.08 -21.16 3.96
C LEU A 131 22.35 -21.37 5.44
N THR A 132 21.34 -21.30 6.30
CA THR A 132 21.51 -21.49 7.75
C THR A 132 22.22 -22.82 8.09
N PRO A 133 21.77 -23.98 7.60
CA PRO A 133 22.49 -25.26 7.88
C PRO A 133 23.86 -25.35 7.17
N VAL A 134 24.02 -24.72 6.01
CA VAL A 134 25.30 -24.68 5.29
C VAL A 134 26.36 -23.95 6.13
N PHE A 135 26.03 -22.75 6.62
CA PHE A 135 26.91 -21.98 7.50
C PHE A 135 27.17 -22.71 8.83
N GLY A 136 26.19 -23.45 9.36
CA GLY A 136 26.37 -24.31 10.54
C GLY A 136 27.39 -25.41 10.31
N LYS A 137 27.37 -26.10 9.14
CA LYS A 137 28.30 -27.14 8.76
C LYS A 137 29.73 -26.62 8.49
N LEU A 138 29.86 -25.39 7.99
CA LEU A 138 31.17 -24.73 7.78
C LEU A 138 31.88 -24.35 9.08
N LYS A 139 31.34 -24.77 10.25
CA LYS A 139 31.91 -24.51 11.58
C LYS A 139 32.06 -23.03 11.91
N VAL A 140 31.28 -22.16 11.26
CA VAL A 140 31.29 -20.71 11.48
C VAL A 140 30.98 -20.39 12.94
N ASN A 141 30.14 -21.20 13.60
CA ASN A 141 29.83 -21.08 15.02
C ASN A 141 31.02 -21.32 15.94
N ARG A 142 32.04 -22.13 15.51
CA ARG A 142 33.28 -22.34 16.27
C ARG A 142 34.21 -21.12 16.29
N LEU A 143 34.07 -20.21 15.31
CA LEU A 143 34.80 -18.94 15.32
C LEU A 143 34.26 -18.04 16.42
N GLN A 144 32.95 -18.09 16.69
CA GLN A 144 32.28 -17.37 17.75
C GLN A 144 32.70 -17.89 19.15
N GLU A 145 32.76 -19.21 19.36
CA GLU A 145 33.28 -19.85 20.58
C GLU A 145 34.74 -19.46 20.88
N LYS A 146 35.59 -19.46 19.85
CA LYS A 146 37.01 -19.06 19.99
C LYS A 146 37.17 -17.58 20.31
N ALA A 147 36.21 -16.73 19.92
CA ALA A 147 36.20 -15.30 20.24
C ALA A 147 35.67 -14.99 21.65
N GLY A 148 35.32 -16.01 22.46
CA GLY A 148 34.87 -15.86 23.84
C GLY A 148 33.47 -15.21 23.98
N LEU A 149 32.67 -15.23 22.91
CA LEU A 149 31.32 -14.68 22.92
C LEU A 149 30.31 -15.75 23.36
N GLU A 150 29.67 -15.57 24.48
CA GLU A 150 28.63 -16.48 24.97
C GLU A 150 27.48 -16.57 23.95
N VAL A 151 27.12 -17.79 23.55
CA VAL A 151 26.15 -18.06 22.47
C VAL A 151 24.77 -18.31 23.07
N SER A 152 23.88 -17.34 23.06
CA SER A 152 22.45 -17.60 23.15
C SER A 152 21.97 -18.27 21.86
N ASP A 153 21.03 -19.23 21.94
CA ASP A 153 20.57 -20.02 20.77
C ASP A 153 20.05 -19.19 19.56
N GLY A 154 19.65 -17.94 19.78
CA GLY A 154 19.25 -17.00 18.74
C GLY A 154 20.39 -16.21 18.08
N ALA A 155 21.59 -16.17 18.70
CA ALA A 155 22.72 -15.34 18.27
C ALA A 155 23.84 -16.14 17.58
N LYS A 156 23.53 -17.34 17.06
CA LYS A 156 24.50 -18.14 16.31
C LYS A 156 24.95 -17.39 15.05
N LEU A 157 26.26 -17.28 14.84
CA LEU A 157 26.86 -16.57 13.71
C LEU A 157 26.32 -17.05 12.36
N SER A 158 26.02 -18.36 12.23
CA SER A 158 25.36 -18.94 11.05
C SER A 158 23.98 -18.34 10.77
N ASN A 159 23.18 -18.08 11.80
CA ASN A 159 21.86 -17.45 11.67
C ASN A 159 21.98 -15.98 11.25
N THR A 160 22.94 -15.26 11.83
CA THR A 160 23.22 -13.86 11.52
C THR A 160 23.68 -13.69 10.08
N LEU A 161 24.61 -14.54 9.61
CA LEU A 161 25.07 -14.52 8.22
C LEU A 161 23.94 -14.86 7.24
N ALA A 162 23.12 -15.89 7.53
CA ALA A 162 21.98 -16.22 6.70
C ALA A 162 20.94 -15.09 6.66
N TYR A 163 20.79 -14.33 7.78
CA TYR A 163 19.92 -13.17 7.83
C TYR A 163 20.46 -11.98 7.01
N ILE A 164 21.78 -11.76 7.04
CA ILE A 164 22.44 -10.74 6.20
C ILE A 164 22.20 -11.04 4.72
N VAL A 165 22.37 -12.29 4.28
CA VAL A 165 22.09 -12.69 2.89
C VAL A 165 20.61 -12.50 2.55
N TYR A 166 19.71 -12.83 3.48
CA TYR A 166 18.28 -12.59 3.31
C TYR A 166 17.98 -11.12 3.05
N VAL A 167 18.53 -10.20 3.87
CA VAL A 167 18.34 -8.75 3.70
C VAL A 167 18.96 -8.28 2.38
N LEU A 168 20.13 -8.80 2.02
CA LEU A 168 20.82 -8.47 0.77
C LEU A 168 19.99 -8.83 -0.47
N ILE A 169 19.27 -9.96 -0.44
CA ILE A 169 18.33 -10.35 -1.49
C ILE A 169 17.07 -9.50 -1.46
N LEU A 170 16.62 -9.08 -0.29
CA LEU A 170 15.38 -8.34 -0.11
C LEU A 170 15.49 -6.90 -0.65
N ILE A 171 16.69 -6.30 -0.58
CA ILE A 171 16.94 -4.96 -1.10
C ILE A 171 16.60 -4.86 -2.60
N PRO A 172 17.19 -5.65 -3.52
CA PRO A 172 16.84 -5.58 -4.94
C PRO A 172 15.38 -5.93 -5.22
N VAL A 173 14.78 -6.85 -4.45
CA VAL A 173 13.36 -7.18 -4.59
C VAL A 173 12.47 -5.96 -4.30
N VAL A 174 12.75 -5.24 -3.22
CA VAL A 174 12.00 -4.01 -2.86
C VAL A 174 12.19 -2.94 -3.94
N ILE A 175 13.41 -2.76 -4.43
CA ILE A 175 13.71 -1.80 -5.49
C ILE A 175 12.94 -2.16 -6.78
N THR A 176 12.93 -3.43 -7.16
CA THR A 176 12.15 -3.90 -8.33
C THR A 176 10.64 -3.63 -8.14
N ALA A 177 10.12 -3.88 -6.95
CA ALA A 177 8.72 -3.57 -6.65
C ALA A 177 8.40 -2.07 -6.75
N LEU A 178 9.30 -1.20 -6.30
CA LEU A 178 9.17 0.25 -6.45
C LEU A 178 9.25 0.70 -7.92
N GLN A 179 10.09 0.04 -8.73
CA GLN A 179 10.14 0.28 -10.18
C GLN A 179 8.85 -0.11 -10.87
N VAL A 180 8.27 -1.26 -10.50
CA VAL A 180 6.99 -1.73 -11.04
C VAL A 180 5.84 -0.78 -10.65
N LEU A 181 5.90 -0.17 -9.47
CA LEU A 181 4.96 0.87 -9.05
C LEU A 181 5.08 2.17 -9.86
N ASP A 182 6.12 2.30 -10.70
CA ASP A 182 6.43 3.50 -11.47
C ASP A 182 6.62 4.77 -10.61
N ILE A 183 7.09 4.59 -9.38
CA ILE A 183 7.43 5.70 -8.48
C ILE A 183 8.88 6.11 -8.74
N GLN A 184 9.11 6.81 -9.85
CA GLN A 184 10.46 7.20 -10.31
C GLN A 184 11.23 8.04 -9.29
N ALA A 185 10.53 8.84 -8.49
CA ALA A 185 11.15 9.67 -7.45
C ALA A 185 11.89 8.85 -6.37
N VAL A 186 11.48 7.61 -6.12
CA VAL A 186 12.07 6.72 -5.11
C VAL A 186 12.95 5.65 -5.75
N SER A 187 12.55 5.10 -6.89
CA SER A 187 13.29 4.02 -7.56
C SER A 187 14.63 4.49 -8.11
N ALA A 188 14.72 5.69 -8.68
CA ALA A 188 15.95 6.20 -9.28
C ALA A 188 17.13 6.35 -8.30
N PRO A 189 16.98 6.98 -7.10
CA PRO A 189 18.07 7.00 -6.12
C PRO A 189 18.36 5.62 -5.52
N ALA A 190 17.34 4.75 -5.35
CA ALA A 190 17.53 3.41 -4.81
C ALA A 190 18.36 2.51 -5.74
N VAL A 191 18.16 2.58 -7.05
CA VAL A 191 18.98 1.87 -8.05
C VAL A 191 20.42 2.32 -7.98
N LYS A 192 20.70 3.64 -7.90
CA LYS A 192 22.06 4.16 -7.78
C LYS A 192 22.78 3.66 -6.51
N MET A 193 22.06 3.54 -5.40
CA MET A 193 22.62 2.96 -4.17
C MET A 193 22.97 1.49 -4.35
N LEU A 194 22.17 0.75 -5.09
CA LEU A 194 22.39 -0.66 -5.37
C LEU A 194 23.61 -0.87 -6.27
N ASP A 195 23.78 -0.04 -7.30
CA ASP A 195 24.95 -0.05 -8.17
C ASP A 195 26.24 0.18 -7.36
N VAL A 196 26.22 1.08 -6.39
CA VAL A 196 27.37 1.32 -5.49
C VAL A 196 27.65 0.09 -4.63
N ILE A 197 26.64 -0.56 -4.06
CA ILE A 197 26.81 -1.77 -3.23
C ILE A 197 27.41 -2.90 -4.06
N PHE A 198 26.93 -3.13 -5.27
CA PHE A 198 27.46 -4.18 -6.16
C PHE A 198 28.85 -3.86 -6.72
N ALA A 199 29.23 -2.59 -6.80
CA ALA A 199 30.58 -2.23 -7.21
C ALA A 199 31.64 -2.49 -6.13
N PHE A 200 31.23 -2.70 -4.85
CA PHE A 200 32.12 -2.99 -3.72
C PHE A 200 32.22 -4.50 -3.39
N ILE A 201 31.45 -5.35 -4.07
CA ILE A 201 31.46 -6.82 -3.91
C ILE A 201 32.25 -7.46 -5.03
#